data_77d0a784cea9687e7b89e9646cd76fbe
#
_entry.id   77d0a784cea9687e7b89e9646cd76fbe
#
_cell.length_a   1.000
_cell.length_b   1.000
_cell.length_c   1.000
_cell.angle_alpha   90.00
_cell.angle_beta   90.00
_cell.angle_gamma   90.00
#
_symmetry.space_group_name_H-M   'P 1'
#
loop_
_entity.id
_entity.type
_entity.pdbx_description
1 polymer ?
#
loop_
_entity_poly.entity_id
_entity_poly.type
_entity_poly.pdbx_seq_one_letter_code
_entity_poly.pdbx_strand_id
1 'polypeptide(L)'
;GDTLKVGIQNGKRHLTQVVDVSETAVRIKPLYEEPVPAKLPVTLIVAMPRPKVLRRLIMDAVTLGVEKIILLHSYRVDKSYWQTPFLQQLDQYVTLGLEQAGDTVAPKIEIYKRFKPFVEDQLPSLISADCPAYVAHPYSDAKMPFAIQHPCTVVIGPEGGFIPYEVELLVKNGCQAMSLGNRIIRTETVIPYVLGRLFSG
;
A
#
# COMPACT_ATOMS: atom_id res chain seq x y z
N GLY A 1 -35.78 6.54 -7.82
CA GLY A 1 -35.51 5.46 -8.73
C GLY A 1 -34.04 5.38 -9.15
N ASP A 2 -33.17 6.24 -8.60
CA ASP A 2 -31.73 6.26 -8.94
C ASP A 2 -31.05 4.98 -8.45
N THR A 3 -29.95 4.61 -9.10
CA THR A 3 -29.15 3.45 -8.70
C THR A 3 -27.83 3.89 -8.10
N LEU A 4 -27.38 3.18 -7.06
CA LEU A 4 -26.11 3.41 -6.37
C LEU A 4 -25.34 2.07 -6.23
N LYS A 5 -24.02 2.15 -6.33
CA LYS A 5 -23.15 1.04 -5.93
C LYS A 5 -22.84 1.20 -4.45
N VAL A 6 -23.15 0.19 -3.67
CA VAL A 6 -22.95 0.16 -2.22
C VAL A 6 -22.18 -1.08 -1.82
N GLY A 7 -21.18 -0.93 -0.98
CA GLY A 7 -20.39 -2.02 -0.43
C GLY A 7 -20.39 -2.03 1.09
N ILE A 8 -20.25 -3.22 1.65
CA ILE A 8 -19.98 -3.41 3.09
C ILE A 8 -18.51 -3.74 3.22
N GLN A 9 -17.79 -3.02 4.07
CA GLN A 9 -16.36 -3.25 4.26
C GLN A 9 -16.07 -4.71 4.61
N ASN A 10 -15.13 -5.32 3.89
CA ASN A 10 -14.78 -6.73 3.90
C ASN A 10 -15.96 -7.67 3.54
N GLY A 11 -16.98 -7.15 2.90
CA GLY A 11 -18.17 -7.87 2.46
C GLY A 11 -18.45 -7.68 0.98
N LYS A 12 -19.71 -7.86 0.64
CA LYS A 12 -20.18 -7.81 -0.76
C LYS A 12 -20.41 -6.38 -1.24
N ARG A 13 -20.30 -6.19 -2.54
CA ARG A 13 -20.72 -5.00 -3.27
C ARG A 13 -22.01 -5.30 -4.04
N HIS A 14 -22.92 -4.33 -4.06
CA HIS A 14 -24.21 -4.46 -4.75
C HIS A 14 -24.51 -3.22 -5.58
N LEU A 15 -25.12 -3.41 -6.73
CA LEU A 15 -25.94 -2.37 -7.31
C LEU A 15 -27.26 -2.32 -6.54
N THR A 16 -27.67 -1.11 -6.14
CA THR A 16 -28.88 -0.87 -5.37
C THR A 16 -29.74 0.16 -6.02
N GLN A 17 -31.05 0.13 -5.73
CA GLN A 17 -32.01 1.15 -6.14
C GLN A 17 -32.38 2.00 -4.93
N VAL A 18 -32.37 3.32 -5.10
CA VAL A 18 -32.89 4.25 -4.08
C VAL A 18 -34.40 4.19 -4.08
N VAL A 19 -34.99 3.79 -2.94
CA VAL A 19 -36.44 3.68 -2.76
C VAL A 19 -37.03 4.82 -1.96
N ASP A 20 -36.23 5.45 -1.10
CA ASP A 20 -36.68 6.58 -0.28
C ASP A 20 -35.49 7.42 0.18
N VAL A 21 -35.69 8.73 0.34
CA VAL A 21 -34.68 9.68 0.83
C VAL A 21 -35.32 10.59 1.86
N SER A 22 -34.75 10.63 3.06
CA SER A 22 -35.10 11.56 4.12
C SER A 22 -33.93 12.49 4.46
N GLU A 23 -34.08 13.43 5.34
CA GLU A 23 -33.03 14.34 5.79
C GLU A 23 -31.84 13.59 6.46
N THR A 24 -32.08 12.42 7.03
CA THR A 24 -31.09 11.68 7.84
C THR A 24 -30.75 10.31 7.28
N ALA A 25 -31.47 9.82 6.27
CA ALA A 25 -31.28 8.45 5.77
C ALA A 25 -31.68 8.30 4.30
N VAL A 26 -30.97 7.42 3.61
CA VAL A 26 -31.33 6.92 2.28
C VAL A 26 -31.68 5.46 2.41
N ARG A 27 -32.90 5.09 2.02
CA ARG A 27 -33.34 3.70 1.97
C ARG A 27 -33.05 3.13 0.58
N ILE A 28 -32.32 2.02 0.55
CA ILE A 28 -31.91 1.36 -0.68
C ILE A 28 -32.42 -0.08 -0.71
N LYS A 29 -32.68 -0.60 -1.91
CA LYS A 29 -33.01 -1.99 -2.15
C LYS A 29 -31.90 -2.63 -3.01
N PRO A 30 -31.23 -3.70 -2.56
CA PRO A 30 -30.29 -4.42 -3.39
C PRO A 30 -30.97 -5.00 -4.64
N LEU A 31 -30.34 -4.84 -5.80
CA LEU A 31 -30.79 -5.40 -7.07
C LEU A 31 -30.01 -6.68 -7.38
N TYR A 32 -28.68 -6.57 -7.41
CA TYR A 32 -27.80 -7.72 -7.60
C TYR A 32 -26.40 -7.46 -7.02
N GLU A 33 -25.71 -8.56 -6.75
CA GLU A 33 -24.33 -8.55 -6.26
C GLU A 33 -23.36 -8.32 -7.43
N GLU A 34 -22.37 -7.44 -7.21
CA GLU A 34 -21.28 -7.20 -8.14
C GLU A 34 -19.96 -7.81 -7.62
N PRO A 35 -19.07 -8.28 -8.51
CA PRO A 35 -17.76 -8.74 -8.09
C PRO A 35 -16.92 -7.61 -7.47
N VAL A 36 -16.15 -7.94 -6.46
CA VAL A 36 -15.15 -7.04 -5.87
C VAL A 36 -13.85 -7.16 -6.67
N PRO A 37 -13.13 -6.07 -6.96
CA PRO A 37 -11.84 -6.13 -7.63
C PRO A 37 -10.84 -7.03 -6.89
N ALA A 38 -10.06 -7.82 -7.63
CA ALA A 38 -9.00 -8.62 -7.05
C ALA A 38 -7.89 -7.72 -6.48
N LYS A 39 -7.31 -8.14 -5.36
CA LYS A 39 -6.13 -7.46 -4.78
C LYS A 39 -4.88 -7.75 -5.57
N LEU A 40 -3.97 -6.79 -5.61
CA LEU A 40 -2.60 -7.03 -6.02
C LEU A 40 -1.89 -7.85 -4.92
N PRO A 41 -1.26 -8.97 -5.25
CA PRO A 41 -0.60 -9.84 -4.27
C PRO A 41 0.74 -9.24 -3.83
N VAL A 42 0.68 -8.08 -3.19
CA VAL A 42 1.85 -7.31 -2.78
C VAL A 42 1.78 -6.89 -1.32
N THR A 43 2.87 -7.13 -0.60
CA THR A 43 3.15 -6.48 0.68
C THR A 43 3.99 -5.25 0.44
N LEU A 44 3.43 -4.07 0.70
CA LEU A 44 4.10 -2.79 0.54
C LEU A 44 4.68 -2.32 1.88
N ILE A 45 5.99 -2.33 2.02
CA ILE A 45 6.70 -1.81 3.19
C ILE A 45 7.18 -0.40 2.85
N VAL A 46 6.72 0.59 3.60
CA VAL A 46 7.10 1.99 3.37
C VAL A 46 7.71 2.58 4.63
N ALA A 47 8.91 3.14 4.51
CA ALA A 47 9.43 3.97 5.58
C ALA A 47 8.50 5.16 5.78
N MET A 48 8.13 5.43 7.05
CA MET A 48 7.12 6.43 7.42
C MET A 48 7.38 7.77 6.72
N PRO A 49 6.53 8.20 5.79
CA PRO A 49 6.73 9.45 5.06
C PRO A 49 6.25 10.64 5.88
N ARG A 50 6.46 11.84 5.37
CA ARG A 50 5.86 13.06 5.95
C ARG A 50 4.34 12.92 6.08
N PRO A 51 3.71 13.51 7.12
CA PRO A 51 2.28 13.33 7.37
C PRO A 51 1.36 13.62 6.18
N LYS A 52 1.63 14.69 5.43
CA LYS A 52 0.82 15.04 4.24
C LYS A 52 0.98 14.02 3.10
N VAL A 53 2.15 13.37 3.01
CA VAL A 53 2.43 12.32 2.02
C VAL A 53 1.78 11.02 2.44
N LEU A 54 1.80 10.68 3.75
CA LEU A 54 1.17 9.48 4.30
C LEU A 54 -0.29 9.33 3.86
N ARG A 55 -1.08 10.41 3.98
CA ARG A 55 -2.49 10.40 3.58
C ARG A 55 -2.67 9.96 2.13
N ARG A 56 -1.94 10.60 1.20
CA ARG A 56 -2.02 10.27 -0.23
C ARG A 56 -1.55 8.85 -0.50
N LEU A 57 -0.43 8.48 0.11
CA LEU A 57 0.16 7.16 -0.03
C LEU A 57 -0.81 6.03 0.36
N ILE A 58 -1.50 6.17 1.49
CA ILE A 58 -2.50 5.18 1.92
C ILE A 58 -3.67 5.12 0.93
N MET A 59 -4.22 6.28 0.53
CA MET A 59 -5.32 6.33 -0.44
C MET A 59 -4.91 5.71 -1.78
N ASP A 60 -3.73 6.05 -2.32
CA ASP A 60 -3.23 5.52 -3.58
C ASP A 60 -2.99 4.00 -3.50
N ALA A 61 -2.34 3.52 -2.43
CA ALA A 61 -2.09 2.09 -2.24
C ALA A 61 -3.40 1.28 -2.13
N VAL A 62 -4.39 1.81 -1.41
CA VAL A 62 -5.72 1.18 -1.29
C VAL A 62 -6.44 1.18 -2.63
N THR A 63 -6.46 2.31 -3.33
CA THR A 63 -7.10 2.45 -4.65
C THR A 63 -6.49 1.50 -5.69
N LEU A 64 -5.17 1.27 -5.60
CA LEU A 64 -4.45 0.33 -6.46
C LEU A 64 -4.59 -1.13 -6.03
N GLY A 65 -5.29 -1.41 -4.94
CA GLY A 65 -5.59 -2.77 -4.51
C GLY A 65 -4.46 -3.48 -3.75
N VAL A 66 -3.54 -2.76 -3.12
CA VAL A 66 -2.49 -3.37 -2.28
C VAL A 66 -3.10 -4.23 -1.18
N GLU A 67 -2.61 -5.45 -1.01
CA GLU A 67 -3.14 -6.41 -0.03
C GLU A 67 -2.68 -6.09 1.40
N LYS A 68 -1.42 -5.71 1.58
CA LYS A 68 -0.83 -5.41 2.89
C LYS A 68 0.08 -4.20 2.83
N ILE A 69 -0.03 -3.31 3.83
CA ILE A 69 0.81 -2.12 3.98
C ILE A 69 1.52 -2.19 5.33
N ILE A 70 2.83 -1.99 5.33
CA ILE A 70 3.65 -1.92 6.55
C ILE A 70 4.31 -0.55 6.61
N LEU A 71 3.99 0.22 7.66
CA LEU A 71 4.67 1.47 7.95
C LEU A 71 5.86 1.20 8.87
N LEU A 72 7.06 1.53 8.41
CA LEU A 72 8.32 1.21 9.08
C LEU A 72 9.08 2.47 9.45
N HIS A 73 9.69 2.51 10.63
CA HIS A 73 10.66 3.56 10.97
C HIS A 73 12.00 3.29 10.28
N SER A 74 12.68 4.35 9.82
CA SER A 74 14.05 4.28 9.30
C SER A 74 14.86 5.47 9.81
N TYR A 75 16.17 5.46 9.61
CA TYR A 75 17.09 6.47 10.18
C TYR A 75 16.73 7.90 9.80
N ARG A 76 16.30 8.12 8.54
CA ARG A 76 15.94 9.44 8.02
C ARG A 76 14.47 9.81 8.21
N VAL A 77 13.72 9.05 8.99
CA VAL A 77 12.36 9.38 9.38
C VAL A 77 12.37 10.24 10.63
N ASP A 78 11.75 11.41 10.58
CA ASP A 78 11.60 12.24 11.78
C ASP A 78 10.66 11.57 12.77
N LYS A 79 11.07 11.51 14.04
CA LYS A 79 10.30 10.88 15.12
C LYS A 79 8.94 11.54 15.34
N SER A 80 8.80 12.82 15.02
CA SER A 80 7.52 13.56 15.13
C SER A 80 6.45 13.03 14.17
N TYR A 81 6.83 12.39 13.05
CA TYR A 81 5.86 11.83 12.10
C TYR A 81 4.98 10.75 12.75
N TRP A 82 5.50 10.03 13.76
CA TRP A 82 4.74 9.04 14.52
C TRP A 82 3.69 9.63 15.48
N GLN A 83 3.73 10.94 15.68
CA GLN A 83 2.76 11.66 16.52
C GLN A 83 1.67 12.34 15.67
N THR A 84 1.69 12.15 14.37
CA THR A 84 0.72 12.80 13.48
C THR A 84 -0.70 12.32 13.75
N PRO A 85 -1.70 13.22 13.78
CA PRO A 85 -3.11 12.84 13.86
C PRO A 85 -3.57 11.93 12.69
N PHE A 86 -2.89 11.97 11.55
CA PHE A 86 -3.21 11.13 10.41
C PHE A 86 -3.11 9.62 10.69
N LEU A 87 -2.28 9.19 11.63
CA LEU A 87 -2.22 7.78 12.05
C LEU A 87 -3.51 7.33 12.76
N GLN A 88 -4.20 8.22 13.43
CA GLN A 88 -5.50 7.94 14.05
C GLN A 88 -6.65 7.94 13.03
N GLN A 89 -6.41 8.46 11.84
CA GLN A 89 -7.39 8.59 10.75
C GLN A 89 -7.14 7.59 9.62
N LEU A 90 -6.27 6.59 9.81
CA LEU A 90 -5.93 5.61 8.76
C LEU A 90 -7.16 4.93 8.19
N ASP A 91 -8.11 4.51 9.03
CA ASP A 91 -9.35 3.86 8.60
C ASP A 91 -10.19 4.76 7.67
N GLN A 92 -10.20 6.07 7.93
CA GLN A 92 -10.87 7.03 7.06
C GLN A 92 -10.21 7.10 5.68
N TYR A 93 -8.87 7.10 5.61
CA TYR A 93 -8.17 7.12 4.32
C TYR A 93 -8.29 5.80 3.56
N VAL A 94 -8.32 4.69 4.29
CA VAL A 94 -8.64 3.38 3.72
C VAL A 94 -10.04 3.40 3.10
N THR A 95 -11.04 3.88 3.83
CA THR A 95 -12.42 3.98 3.33
C THR A 95 -12.50 4.82 2.06
N LEU A 96 -11.88 6.01 2.05
CA LEU A 96 -11.85 6.88 0.86
C LEU A 96 -11.16 6.20 -0.35
N GLY A 97 -10.11 5.42 -0.11
CA GLY A 97 -9.44 4.66 -1.17
C GLY A 97 -10.31 3.52 -1.71
N LEU A 98 -11.03 2.81 -0.84
CA LEU A 98 -11.98 1.76 -1.22
C LEU A 98 -13.17 2.31 -2.02
N GLU A 99 -13.74 3.42 -1.57
CA GLU A 99 -14.83 4.12 -2.29
C GLU A 99 -14.39 4.54 -3.68
N GLN A 100 -13.19 5.10 -3.81
CA GLN A 100 -12.64 5.49 -5.11
C GLN A 100 -12.43 4.30 -6.04
N ALA A 101 -11.95 3.18 -5.51
CA ALA A 101 -11.70 1.95 -6.28
C ALA A 101 -12.97 1.14 -6.56
N GLY A 102 -14.08 1.42 -5.88
CA GLY A 102 -15.24 0.53 -5.87
C GLY A 102 -14.93 -0.83 -5.26
N ASP A 103 -14.03 -0.87 -4.29
CA ASP A 103 -13.58 -2.07 -3.57
C ASP A 103 -14.19 -2.11 -2.17
N THR A 104 -14.29 -3.29 -1.58
CA THR A 104 -14.80 -3.47 -0.20
C THR A 104 -13.77 -4.07 0.74
N VAL A 105 -12.68 -4.62 0.20
CA VAL A 105 -11.66 -5.34 0.98
C VAL A 105 -10.54 -4.39 1.40
N ALA A 106 -10.46 -4.08 2.69
CA ALA A 106 -9.40 -3.24 3.23
C ALA A 106 -8.04 -3.96 3.26
N PRO A 107 -6.92 -3.27 2.97
CA PRO A 107 -5.60 -3.83 3.18
C PRO A 107 -5.33 -4.05 4.66
N LYS A 108 -4.48 -5.03 4.98
CA LYS A 108 -3.94 -5.15 6.33
C LYS A 108 -2.86 -4.09 6.54
N ILE A 109 -3.01 -3.24 7.58
CA ILE A 109 -2.00 -2.21 7.90
C ILE A 109 -1.30 -2.57 9.21
N GLU A 110 0.04 -2.62 9.18
CA GLU A 110 0.88 -2.87 10.34
C GLU A 110 1.90 -1.74 10.54
N ILE A 111 2.31 -1.50 11.78
CA ILE A 111 3.23 -0.41 12.14
C ILE A 111 4.41 -0.96 12.94
N TYR A 112 5.64 -0.69 12.46
CA TYR A 112 6.87 -1.07 13.14
C TYR A 112 7.76 0.15 13.37
N LYS A 113 7.95 0.51 14.64
CA LYS A 113 8.73 1.69 15.05
C LYS A 113 10.22 1.42 15.23
N ARG A 114 10.72 0.23 14.87
CA ARG A 114 12.14 -0.13 14.98
C ARG A 114 12.58 -0.89 13.73
N PHE A 115 13.49 -0.29 12.97
CA PHE A 115 13.94 -0.82 11.69
C PHE A 115 14.65 -2.18 11.83
N LYS A 116 15.74 -2.21 12.62
CA LYS A 116 16.56 -3.43 12.72
C LYS A 116 15.78 -4.65 13.20
N PRO A 117 15.02 -4.61 14.31
CA PRO A 117 14.22 -5.76 14.74
C PRO A 117 13.19 -6.20 13.69
N PHE A 118 12.58 -5.25 12.97
CA PHE A 118 11.66 -5.62 11.90
C PHE A 118 12.37 -6.38 10.78
N VAL A 119 13.51 -5.88 10.32
CA VAL A 119 14.25 -6.49 9.21
C VAL A 119 14.84 -7.85 9.58
N GLU A 120 15.31 -8.03 10.82
CA GLU A 120 15.91 -9.29 11.27
C GLU A 120 14.87 -10.35 11.67
N ASP A 121 13.74 -9.94 12.28
CA ASP A 121 12.80 -10.87 12.92
C ASP A 121 11.49 -11.06 12.13
N GLN A 122 11.03 -10.04 11.39
CA GLN A 122 9.73 -10.08 10.71
C GLN A 122 9.84 -10.23 9.19
N LEU A 123 10.74 -9.46 8.57
CA LEU A 123 10.91 -9.45 7.12
C LEU A 123 11.17 -10.83 6.51
N PRO A 124 12.00 -11.72 7.10
CA PRO A 124 12.23 -13.05 6.53
C PRO A 124 10.96 -13.88 6.36
N SER A 125 9.94 -13.68 7.22
CA SER A 125 8.66 -14.39 7.11
C SER A 125 7.80 -13.91 5.93
N LEU A 126 8.13 -12.77 5.33
CA LEU A 126 7.45 -12.18 4.17
C LEU A 126 8.13 -12.52 2.84
N ILE A 127 9.20 -13.31 2.89
CA ILE A 127 10.05 -13.63 1.72
C ILE A 127 10.09 -15.13 1.52
N SER A 128 9.91 -15.56 0.29
CA SER A 128 10.10 -16.96 -0.13
C SER A 128 10.56 -17.01 -1.59
N ALA A 129 10.82 -18.21 -2.10
CA ALA A 129 11.11 -18.41 -3.53
C ALA A 129 9.95 -17.92 -4.43
N ASP A 130 8.71 -18.11 -3.97
CA ASP A 130 7.50 -17.70 -4.69
C ASP A 130 7.04 -16.28 -4.35
N CYS A 131 7.66 -15.63 -3.37
CA CYS A 131 7.37 -14.26 -2.93
C CYS A 131 8.68 -13.48 -2.67
N PRO A 132 9.40 -13.08 -3.73
CA PRO A 132 10.64 -12.31 -3.58
C PRO A 132 10.38 -10.92 -3.01
N ALA A 133 11.41 -10.34 -2.36
CA ALA A 133 11.38 -8.99 -1.85
C ALA A 133 12.31 -8.06 -2.63
N TYR A 134 11.81 -6.90 -3.00
CA TYR A 134 12.52 -5.86 -3.75
C TYR A 134 12.62 -4.58 -2.93
N VAL A 135 13.82 -4.05 -2.72
CA VAL A 135 13.99 -2.70 -2.18
C VAL A 135 14.24 -1.71 -3.33
N ALA A 136 13.37 -0.72 -3.48
CA ALA A 136 13.53 0.34 -4.46
C ALA A 136 14.73 1.21 -4.08
N HIS A 137 15.81 1.10 -4.84
CA HIS A 137 17.07 1.80 -4.58
C HIS A 137 17.63 2.40 -5.88
N PRO A 138 17.72 3.76 -5.98
CA PRO A 138 18.06 4.42 -7.25
C PRO A 138 19.47 4.10 -7.78
N TYR A 139 20.37 3.69 -6.90
CA TYR A 139 21.77 3.42 -7.23
C TYR A 139 22.08 1.93 -7.49
N SER A 140 21.05 1.10 -7.65
CA SER A 140 21.23 -0.31 -8.00
C SER A 140 21.37 -0.46 -9.52
N ASP A 141 22.26 -1.35 -9.95
CA ASP A 141 22.42 -1.74 -11.36
C ASP A 141 21.26 -2.64 -11.82
N ALA A 142 20.76 -3.49 -10.92
CA ALA A 142 19.64 -4.36 -11.19
C ALA A 142 18.34 -3.56 -11.36
N LYS A 143 17.59 -3.90 -12.41
CA LYS A 143 16.32 -3.21 -12.72
C LYS A 143 15.14 -3.92 -12.07
N MET A 144 14.19 -3.14 -11.51
CA MET A 144 12.93 -3.67 -11.02
C MET A 144 12.26 -4.53 -12.10
N PRO A 145 11.78 -5.75 -11.78
CA PRO A 145 11.10 -6.59 -12.74
C PRO A 145 9.85 -5.92 -13.34
N PHE A 146 9.32 -6.53 -14.38
CA PHE A 146 8.17 -6.03 -15.11
C PHE A 146 7.15 -7.17 -15.30
N ALA A 147 5.85 -6.87 -15.14
CA ALA A 147 4.72 -7.78 -15.42
C ALA A 147 4.89 -9.16 -14.75
N ILE A 148 5.16 -9.16 -13.44
CA ILE A 148 5.29 -10.41 -12.66
C ILE A 148 3.93 -11.06 -12.43
N GLN A 149 3.91 -12.39 -12.35
CA GLN A 149 2.69 -13.19 -12.12
C GLN A 149 2.69 -13.90 -10.76
N HIS A 150 3.50 -13.42 -9.83
CA HIS A 150 3.65 -14.01 -8.48
C HIS A 150 3.56 -12.92 -7.41
N PRO A 151 3.23 -13.27 -6.16
CA PRO A 151 3.30 -12.35 -5.04
C PRO A 151 4.69 -11.74 -4.87
N CYS A 152 4.78 -10.56 -4.28
CA CYS A 152 6.06 -9.98 -3.90
C CYS A 152 5.95 -9.04 -2.70
N THR A 153 7.11 -8.75 -2.09
CA THR A 153 7.27 -7.69 -1.10
C THR A 153 8.05 -6.54 -1.71
N VAL A 154 7.57 -5.32 -1.57
CA VAL A 154 8.23 -4.10 -2.07
C VAL A 154 8.57 -3.19 -0.90
N VAL A 155 9.83 -2.78 -0.80
CA VAL A 155 10.34 -1.92 0.27
C VAL A 155 10.70 -0.55 -0.32
N ILE A 156 10.11 0.51 0.23
CA ILE A 156 10.29 1.89 -0.23
C ILE A 156 10.84 2.73 0.93
N GLY A 157 11.93 3.45 0.69
CA GLY A 157 12.55 4.34 1.65
C GLY A 157 11.78 5.64 1.89
N PRO A 158 12.19 6.42 2.90
CA PRO A 158 11.65 7.76 3.13
C PRO A 158 12.11 8.73 2.04
N GLU A 159 11.65 9.97 2.06
CA GLU A 159 12.01 11.00 1.08
C GLU A 159 13.53 11.21 0.95
N GLY A 160 14.28 11.04 2.03
CA GLY A 160 15.74 11.09 2.02
C GLY A 160 16.43 9.78 1.60
N GLY A 161 15.66 8.73 1.29
CA GLY A 161 16.16 7.39 1.02
C GLY A 161 16.69 6.66 2.27
N PHE A 162 16.97 5.39 2.13
CA PHE A 162 17.67 4.59 3.13
C PHE A 162 19.16 4.98 3.23
N ILE A 163 19.76 4.86 4.40
CA ILE A 163 21.22 4.93 4.56
C ILE A 163 21.86 3.60 4.10
N PRO A 164 23.18 3.58 3.76
CA PRO A 164 23.85 2.37 3.27
C PRO A 164 23.64 1.16 4.19
N TYR A 165 23.79 1.34 5.50
CA TYR A 165 23.54 0.28 6.49
C TYR A 165 22.14 -0.35 6.39
N GLU A 166 21.10 0.47 6.15
CA GLU A 166 19.73 -0.04 6.02
C GLU A 166 19.55 -0.87 4.75
N VAL A 167 20.13 -0.41 3.64
CA VAL A 167 20.09 -1.17 2.37
C VAL A 167 20.85 -2.49 2.52
N GLU A 168 22.06 -2.47 3.10
CA GLU A 168 22.85 -3.67 3.36
C GLU A 168 22.11 -4.67 4.25
N LEU A 169 21.44 -4.18 5.31
CA LEU A 169 20.68 -5.03 6.23
C LEU A 169 19.46 -5.66 5.53
N LEU A 170 18.74 -4.90 4.70
CA LEU A 170 17.63 -5.41 3.89
C LEU A 170 18.12 -6.50 2.92
N VAL A 171 19.22 -6.26 2.22
CA VAL A 171 19.79 -7.23 1.27
C VAL A 171 20.28 -8.49 2.00
N LYS A 172 20.97 -8.34 3.13
CA LYS A 172 21.41 -9.48 3.96
C LYS A 172 20.24 -10.36 4.42
N ASN A 173 19.06 -9.78 4.61
CA ASN A 173 17.84 -10.48 5.03
C ASN A 173 16.92 -10.84 3.85
N GLY A 174 17.42 -10.91 2.63
CA GLY A 174 16.75 -11.51 1.48
C GLY A 174 16.13 -10.53 0.49
N CYS A 175 16.20 -9.20 0.71
CA CYS A 175 15.76 -8.25 -0.29
C CYS A 175 16.75 -8.14 -1.45
N GLN A 176 16.24 -7.89 -2.63
CA GLN A 176 17.01 -7.55 -3.81
C GLN A 176 16.94 -6.04 -4.06
N ALA A 177 18.10 -5.36 -4.08
CA ALA A 177 18.12 -3.93 -4.39
C ALA A 177 17.89 -3.71 -5.89
N MET A 178 16.83 -2.96 -6.23
CA MET A 178 16.35 -2.79 -7.59
C MET A 178 16.14 -1.32 -7.95
N SER A 179 16.63 -0.92 -9.11
CA SER A 179 16.43 0.43 -9.65
C SER A 179 15.13 0.53 -10.45
N LEU A 180 14.44 1.65 -10.31
CA LEU A 180 13.27 2.02 -11.11
C LEU A 180 13.64 2.84 -12.36
N GLY A 181 14.93 3.01 -12.64
CA GLY A 181 15.45 3.78 -13.75
C GLY A 181 16.40 4.88 -13.30
N ASN A 182 16.77 5.77 -14.24
CA ASN A 182 17.84 6.75 -14.02
C ASN A 182 17.36 8.06 -13.34
N ARG A 183 16.09 8.14 -12.94
CA ARG A 183 15.52 9.31 -12.28
C ARG A 183 15.27 9.03 -10.81
N ILE A 184 15.60 9.99 -9.95
CA ILE A 184 15.17 9.97 -8.56
C ILE A 184 13.69 10.34 -8.52
N ILE A 185 12.87 9.41 -8.01
CA ILE A 185 11.41 9.53 -7.98
C ILE A 185 11.00 9.87 -6.54
N ARG A 186 10.05 10.80 -6.39
CA ARG A 186 9.50 11.14 -5.07
C ARG A 186 8.67 9.98 -4.50
N THR A 187 8.63 9.83 -3.17
CA THR A 187 7.97 8.71 -2.48
C THR A 187 6.51 8.54 -2.89
N GLU A 188 5.76 9.61 -3.03
CA GLU A 188 4.37 9.56 -3.49
C GLU A 188 4.21 9.07 -4.94
N THR A 189 5.21 9.25 -5.78
CA THR A 189 5.20 8.82 -7.19
C THR A 189 5.72 7.38 -7.33
N VAL A 190 6.57 6.92 -6.40
CA VAL A 190 7.18 5.57 -6.47
C VAL A 190 6.11 4.49 -6.41
N ILE A 191 5.10 4.62 -5.55
CA ILE A 191 4.09 3.57 -5.34
C ILE A 191 3.32 3.27 -6.63
N PRO A 192 2.58 4.22 -7.23
CA PRO A 192 1.86 3.92 -8.47
C PRO A 192 2.80 3.47 -9.59
N TYR A 193 4.01 4.02 -9.65
CA TYR A 193 4.97 3.64 -10.68
C TYR A 193 5.46 2.20 -10.52
N VAL A 194 5.85 1.78 -9.30
CA VAL A 194 6.35 0.43 -9.06
C VAL A 194 5.24 -0.61 -9.18
N LEU A 195 4.05 -0.33 -8.69
CA LEU A 195 2.91 -1.25 -8.79
C LEU A 195 2.46 -1.41 -10.24
N GLY A 196 2.34 -0.32 -11.00
CA GLY A 196 2.06 -0.37 -12.43
C GLY A 196 3.13 -1.12 -13.22
N ARG A 197 4.42 -1.02 -12.84
CA ARG A 197 5.49 -1.78 -13.45
C ARG A 197 5.43 -3.28 -13.14
N LEU A 198 5.17 -3.63 -11.88
CA LEU A 198 5.19 -5.02 -11.43
C LEU A 198 3.94 -5.79 -11.89
N PHE A 199 2.78 -5.15 -11.91
CA PHE A 199 1.49 -5.79 -12.12
C PHE A 199 0.74 -5.28 -13.38
N SER A 200 1.45 -4.67 -14.32
CA SER A 200 0.89 -4.35 -15.63
C SER A 200 0.73 -5.63 -16.45
N GLY A 201 -0.48 -6.10 -16.59
CA GLY A 201 -0.88 -7.25 -17.40
C GLY A 201 -2.24 -7.03 -18.00
#